data_b051e338a207f7aaf74c3c8543abb279
#
_entry.id   b051e338a207f7aaf74c3c8543abb279
#
_cell.length_a   1.000
_cell.length_b   1.000
_cell.length_c   1.000
_cell.angle_alpha   90.00
_cell.angle_beta   90.00
_cell.angle_gamma   90.00
#
_symmetry.space_group_name_H-M   'P 1'
#
loop_
_entity.id
_entity.type
_entity.pdbx_description
1 polymer ?
#
loop_
_entity_poly.entity_id
_entity_poly.type
_entity_poly.pdbx_seq_one_letter_code
_entity_poly.pdbx_strand_id
1 'polypeptide(L)'
;MRIGLIALSGVRVRTPELAALGVTLPGFVRRGQVIASLPSLGLLTVAGLTPPGHEVTYLEVAELGETTRLPDFDLVGISSLSAQIGEAYAIADRYRARGIPVVMGGLHVSALPDEALEHADAVVIGGARSLRPRR
;
A
#
# COMPACT_ATOMS: atom_id res chain seq x y z
N MET A 1 -16.26 -13.34 -0.16
CA MET A 1 -15.28 -12.64 0.68
C MET A 1 -14.94 -11.32 -0.01
N ARG A 2 -14.95 -10.21 0.73
CA ARG A 2 -14.58 -8.88 0.24
C ARG A 2 -13.10 -8.66 0.50
N ILE A 3 -12.33 -8.47 -0.55
CA ILE A 3 -10.87 -8.31 -0.49
C ILE A 3 -10.52 -6.88 -0.88
N GLY A 4 -9.83 -6.15 0.01
CA GLY A 4 -9.28 -4.85 -0.28
C GLY A 4 -7.82 -4.96 -0.73
N LEU A 5 -7.50 -4.45 -1.90
CA LEU A 5 -6.13 -4.34 -2.38
C LEU A 5 -5.71 -2.87 -2.34
N ILE A 6 -4.79 -2.53 -1.45
CA ILE A 6 -4.39 -1.15 -1.16
C ILE A 6 -2.99 -0.91 -1.67
N ALA A 7 -2.88 0.03 -2.60
CA ALA A 7 -1.61 0.50 -3.11
C ALA A 7 -1.24 1.84 -2.45
N LEU A 8 0.00 1.92 -1.99
CA LEU A 8 0.64 3.19 -1.71
C LEU A 8 1.68 3.39 -2.79
N SER A 9 1.32 4.19 -3.77
CA SER A 9 2.15 4.47 -4.93
C SER A 9 2.25 5.98 -5.15
N GLY A 10 3.33 6.39 -5.75
CA GLY A 10 3.60 7.77 -6.07
C GLY A 10 4.71 8.38 -5.22
N VAL A 11 5.49 9.23 -5.86
CA VAL A 11 6.49 10.06 -5.19
C VAL A 11 5.83 11.39 -4.85
N ARG A 12 5.83 11.75 -3.57
CA ARG A 12 5.23 12.99 -3.10
C ARG A 12 6.30 13.95 -2.62
N VAL A 13 6.10 15.23 -2.90
CA VAL A 13 6.85 16.30 -2.24
C VAL A 13 6.16 16.55 -0.89
N ARG A 14 6.77 16.09 0.18
CA ARG A 14 6.19 16.20 1.55
C ARG A 14 6.53 17.50 2.26
N THR A 15 7.50 18.25 1.76
CA THR A 15 7.97 19.49 2.41
C THR A 15 7.31 20.68 1.75
N PRO A 16 6.30 21.32 2.39
CA PRO A 16 5.61 22.50 1.83
C PRO A 16 6.59 23.63 1.47
N GLU A 17 7.65 23.77 2.24
CA GLU A 17 8.69 24.78 2.02
C GLU A 17 9.47 24.52 0.73
N LEU A 18 9.83 23.28 0.43
CA LEU A 18 10.49 22.92 -0.82
C LEU A 18 9.55 23.08 -2.03
N ALA A 19 8.27 22.79 -1.85
CA ALA A 19 7.26 23.04 -2.86
C ALA A 19 7.06 24.54 -3.13
N ALA A 20 7.09 25.36 -2.08
CA ALA A 20 7.01 26.83 -2.17
C ALA A 20 8.25 27.44 -2.83
N LEU A 21 9.42 26.83 -2.67
CA LEU A 21 10.66 27.25 -3.35
C LEU A 21 10.74 26.80 -4.82
N GLY A 22 9.71 26.14 -5.34
CA GLY A 22 9.70 25.67 -6.72
C GLY A 22 10.67 24.50 -6.98
N VAL A 23 11.17 23.83 -5.95
CA VAL A 23 11.97 22.62 -6.06
C VAL A 23 11.05 21.45 -6.40
N THR A 24 10.42 21.56 -7.55
CA THR A 24 9.53 20.58 -8.14
C THR A 24 9.96 20.37 -9.58
N LEU A 25 9.72 19.18 -10.11
CA LEU A 25 10.01 18.91 -11.51
C LEU A 25 9.28 19.93 -12.43
N PRO A 26 9.95 20.45 -13.49
CA PRO A 26 9.42 21.57 -14.25
C PRO A 26 8.07 21.27 -14.90
N GLY A 27 7.15 22.22 -14.82
CA GLY A 27 6.03 22.41 -15.73
C GLY A 27 4.74 21.63 -15.50
N PHE A 28 4.78 20.38 -15.11
CA PHE A 28 3.57 19.57 -14.95
C PHE A 28 3.21 19.22 -13.49
N VAL A 29 4.01 19.64 -12.56
CA VAL A 29 3.86 19.34 -11.12
C VAL A 29 2.93 20.32 -10.39
N ARG A 30 2.36 21.29 -11.08
CA ARG A 30 1.39 22.25 -10.49
C ARG A 30 0.06 21.62 -10.06
N ARG A 31 -0.17 20.34 -10.34
CA ARG A 31 -1.48 19.69 -10.13
C ARG A 31 -1.58 18.79 -8.93
N GLY A 32 -0.71 18.91 -7.99
CA GLY A 32 -0.86 18.11 -6.79
C GLY A 32 0.46 17.63 -6.23
N GLN A 33 0.37 17.19 -5.05
CA GLN A 33 1.46 16.72 -4.22
C GLN A 33 2.04 15.36 -4.65
N VAL A 34 1.55 14.79 -5.76
CA VAL A 34 1.99 13.51 -6.31
C VAL A 34 2.74 13.74 -7.60
N ILE A 35 4.03 13.39 -7.63
CA ILE A 35 4.91 13.55 -8.80
C ILE A 35 4.65 12.46 -9.86
N ALA A 36 4.40 11.23 -9.41
CA ALA A 36 4.04 10.12 -10.27
C ALA A 36 3.15 9.15 -9.50
N SER A 37 2.06 8.76 -10.09
CA SER A 37 1.21 7.68 -9.60
C SER A 37 1.02 6.69 -10.74
N LEU A 38 1.60 5.50 -10.57
CA LEU A 38 1.32 4.37 -11.44
C LEU A 38 0.57 3.33 -10.61
N PRO A 39 -0.48 2.72 -11.16
CA PRO A 39 -1.17 1.63 -10.50
C PRO A 39 -0.19 0.51 -10.12
N SER A 40 -0.42 -0.12 -8.99
CA SER A 40 0.37 -1.29 -8.58
C SER A 40 0.04 -2.48 -9.47
N LEU A 41 0.87 -2.74 -10.49
CA LEU A 41 0.70 -3.87 -11.40
C LEU A 41 0.67 -5.21 -10.65
N GLY A 42 1.44 -5.34 -9.57
CA GLY A 42 1.44 -6.52 -8.72
C GLY A 42 0.07 -6.78 -8.09
N LEU A 43 -0.55 -5.75 -7.50
CA LEU A 43 -1.89 -5.88 -6.91
C LEU A 43 -2.97 -6.09 -7.98
N LEU A 44 -2.87 -5.43 -9.14
CA LEU A 44 -3.80 -5.65 -10.25
C LEU A 44 -3.69 -7.07 -10.81
N THR A 45 -2.48 -7.63 -10.85
CA THR A 45 -2.28 -9.04 -11.22
C THR A 45 -2.94 -9.97 -10.21
N VAL A 46 -2.77 -9.71 -8.92
CA VAL A 46 -3.45 -10.48 -7.86
C VAL A 46 -4.98 -10.38 -8.01
N ALA A 47 -5.50 -9.19 -8.28
CA ALA A 47 -6.93 -8.99 -8.54
C ALA A 47 -7.42 -9.85 -9.71
N GLY A 48 -6.69 -9.84 -10.83
CA GLY A 48 -7.02 -10.60 -12.02
C GLY A 48 -6.92 -12.12 -11.84
N LEU A 49 -6.07 -12.59 -10.94
CA LEU A 49 -5.90 -14.01 -10.61
C LEU A 49 -6.79 -14.48 -9.46
N THR A 50 -7.51 -13.58 -8.82
CA THR A 50 -8.44 -13.94 -7.74
C THR A 50 -9.59 -14.77 -8.29
N PRO A 51 -9.88 -15.96 -7.72
CA PRO A 51 -10.96 -16.83 -8.20
C PRO A 51 -12.33 -16.15 -8.17
N PRO A 52 -13.25 -16.53 -9.04
CA PRO A 52 -14.62 -16.05 -9.00
C PRO A 52 -15.27 -16.39 -7.65
N GLY A 53 -16.20 -15.55 -7.20
CA GLY A 53 -16.86 -15.67 -5.90
C GLY A 53 -16.27 -14.77 -4.82
N HIS A 54 -15.21 -14.03 -5.12
CA HIS A 54 -14.66 -12.97 -4.27
C HIS A 54 -14.92 -11.60 -4.89
N GLU A 55 -15.24 -10.62 -4.04
CA GLU A 55 -15.33 -9.22 -4.45
C GLU A 55 -14.00 -8.54 -4.16
N VAL A 56 -13.34 -8.03 -5.19
CA VAL A 56 -12.04 -7.37 -5.07
C VAL A 56 -12.19 -5.88 -5.33
N THR A 57 -11.76 -5.08 -4.37
CA THR A 57 -11.71 -3.61 -4.49
C THR A 57 -10.26 -3.14 -4.46
N TYR A 58 -9.85 -2.43 -5.51
CA TYR A 58 -8.53 -1.80 -5.58
C TYR A 58 -8.63 -0.35 -5.12
N LEU A 59 -7.77 0.04 -4.19
CA LEU A 59 -7.70 1.40 -3.64
C LEU A 59 -6.28 1.94 -3.72
N GLU A 60 -6.15 3.19 -4.15
CA GLU A 60 -4.91 3.95 -4.00
C GLU A 60 -5.07 4.93 -2.84
N VAL A 61 -4.21 4.80 -1.84
CA VAL A 61 -4.16 5.73 -0.72
C VAL A 61 -3.10 6.77 -1.02
N ALA A 62 -3.56 7.98 -1.28
CA ALA A 62 -2.67 9.11 -1.58
C ALA A 62 -2.01 9.67 -0.33
N GLU A 63 -2.71 9.76 0.77
CA GLU A 63 -2.22 10.26 2.06
C GLU A 63 -3.06 9.69 3.20
N LEU A 64 -2.39 9.18 4.22
CA LEU A 64 -3.06 8.69 5.41
C LEU A 64 -3.15 9.81 6.46
N GLY A 65 -4.33 10.40 6.58
CA GLY A 65 -4.66 11.29 7.70
C GLY A 65 -5.23 10.53 8.89
N GLU A 66 -5.26 11.18 10.06
CA GLU A 66 -5.90 10.59 11.26
C GLU A 66 -7.39 10.32 11.04
N THR A 67 -8.05 11.16 10.26
CA THR A 67 -9.47 11.08 9.93
C THR A 67 -9.77 10.25 8.69
N THR A 68 -8.75 9.70 8.00
CA THR A 68 -8.96 8.87 6.81
C THR A 68 -9.75 7.61 7.18
N ARG A 69 -10.97 7.51 6.65
CA ARG A 69 -11.82 6.34 6.85
C ARG A 69 -11.41 5.25 5.89
N LEU A 70 -10.96 4.13 6.43
CA LEU A 70 -10.63 2.94 5.67
C LEU A 70 -11.88 2.04 5.56
N PRO A 71 -12.26 1.59 4.35
CA PRO A 71 -13.41 0.69 4.16
C PRO A 71 -13.24 -0.64 4.89
N ASP A 72 -14.35 -1.32 5.16
CA ASP A 72 -14.34 -2.66 5.76
C ASP A 72 -14.17 -3.74 4.69
N PHE A 73 -13.23 -4.64 4.96
CA PHE A 73 -12.95 -5.83 4.15
C PHE A 73 -12.86 -7.07 5.04
N ASP A 74 -12.90 -8.24 4.42
CA ASP A 74 -12.69 -9.52 5.10
C ASP A 74 -11.20 -9.91 5.08
N LEU A 75 -10.44 -9.38 4.10
CA LEU A 75 -9.00 -9.54 3.94
C LEU A 75 -8.44 -8.29 3.26
N VAL A 76 -7.25 -7.86 3.66
CA VAL A 76 -6.56 -6.72 3.03
C VAL A 76 -5.17 -7.14 2.54
N GLY A 77 -4.89 -6.83 1.28
CA GLY A 77 -3.56 -6.90 0.68
C GLY A 77 -2.98 -5.50 0.50
N ILE A 78 -1.77 -5.25 0.99
CA ILE A 78 -1.10 -3.95 0.89
C ILE A 78 0.21 -4.08 0.13
N SER A 79 0.43 -3.19 -0.83
CA SER A 79 1.71 -3.06 -1.52
C SER A 79 2.19 -1.62 -1.48
N SER A 80 3.46 -1.43 -1.13
CA SER A 80 4.07 -0.11 -1.08
C SER A 80 5.53 -0.11 -1.50
N LEU A 81 6.03 1.08 -1.81
CA LEU A 81 7.46 1.36 -1.98
C LEU A 81 8.09 1.67 -0.62
N SER A 82 9.42 1.56 -0.54
CA SER A 82 10.17 1.88 0.69
C SER A 82 9.91 3.29 1.20
N ALA A 83 9.73 4.25 0.31
CA ALA A 83 9.45 5.63 0.69
C ALA A 83 8.13 5.84 1.43
N GLN A 84 7.19 4.91 1.33
CA GLN A 84 5.85 4.99 1.93
C GLN A 84 5.56 3.84 2.89
N ILE A 85 6.57 3.07 3.25
CA ILE A 85 6.38 1.87 4.07
C ILE A 85 5.80 2.21 5.44
N GLY A 86 6.19 3.32 6.05
CA GLY A 86 5.63 3.74 7.33
C GLY A 86 4.12 3.99 7.28
N GLU A 87 3.61 4.57 6.20
CA GLU A 87 2.17 4.73 6.00
C GLU A 87 1.48 3.39 5.74
N ALA A 88 2.14 2.49 5.00
CA ALA A 88 1.63 1.15 4.74
C ALA A 88 1.49 0.36 6.06
N TYR A 89 2.47 0.45 6.94
CA TYR A 89 2.42 -0.15 8.26
C TYR A 89 1.29 0.43 9.13
N ALA A 90 1.13 1.76 9.11
CA ALA A 90 0.04 2.40 9.83
C ALA A 90 -1.35 1.95 9.33
N ILE A 91 -1.53 1.76 8.03
CA ILE A 91 -2.77 1.20 7.45
C ILE A 91 -2.95 -0.25 7.90
N ALA A 92 -1.90 -1.06 7.81
CA ALA A 92 -1.93 -2.46 8.23
C ALA A 92 -2.34 -2.60 9.70
N ASP A 93 -1.72 -1.83 10.59
CA ASP A 93 -2.03 -1.84 12.01
C ASP A 93 -3.48 -1.43 12.30
N ARG A 94 -4.03 -0.44 11.56
CA ARG A 94 -5.44 -0.03 11.68
C ARG A 94 -6.40 -1.16 11.30
N TYR A 95 -6.11 -1.92 10.26
CA TYR A 95 -6.94 -3.07 9.87
C TYR A 95 -6.83 -4.21 10.87
N ARG A 96 -5.61 -4.52 11.32
CA ARG A 96 -5.38 -5.56 12.32
C ARG A 96 -6.03 -5.25 13.67
N ALA A 97 -6.01 -3.97 14.08
CA ALA A 97 -6.73 -3.52 15.28
C ALA A 97 -8.26 -3.76 15.20
N ARG A 98 -8.80 -3.86 14.00
CA ARG A 98 -10.22 -4.20 13.72
C ARG A 98 -10.44 -5.70 13.53
N GLY A 99 -9.41 -6.53 13.71
CA GLY A 99 -9.48 -7.98 13.51
C GLY A 99 -9.51 -8.41 12.04
N ILE A 100 -9.15 -7.52 11.12
CA ILE A 100 -9.11 -7.81 9.68
C ILE A 100 -7.69 -8.28 9.33
N PRO A 101 -7.54 -9.50 8.78
CA PRO A 101 -6.23 -10.03 8.41
C PRO A 101 -5.59 -9.20 7.29
N VAL A 102 -4.28 -9.00 7.41
CA VAL A 102 -3.48 -8.21 6.48
C VAL A 102 -2.35 -9.02 5.88
N VAL A 103 -2.22 -8.96 4.57
CA VAL A 103 -1.09 -9.51 3.81
C VAL A 103 -0.33 -8.34 3.18
N MET A 104 0.99 -8.30 3.35
CA MET A 104 1.82 -7.26 2.75
C MET A 104 2.78 -7.83 1.71
N GLY A 105 3.06 -7.05 0.68
CA GLY A 105 4.01 -7.39 -0.37
C GLY A 105 4.68 -6.14 -0.97
N GLY A 106 5.51 -6.38 -1.96
CA GLY A 106 6.25 -5.32 -2.65
C GLY A 106 7.76 -5.39 -2.39
N LEU A 107 8.50 -4.44 -2.95
CA LEU A 107 9.97 -4.45 -2.92
C LEU A 107 10.52 -4.35 -1.50
N HIS A 108 9.99 -3.43 -0.69
CA HIS A 108 10.45 -3.25 0.68
C HIS A 108 10.20 -4.49 1.53
N VAL A 109 8.99 -5.03 1.47
CA VAL A 109 8.60 -6.25 2.20
C VAL A 109 9.44 -7.46 1.78
N SER A 110 9.80 -7.55 0.50
CA SER A 110 10.70 -8.60 0.01
C SER A 110 12.13 -8.47 0.55
N ALA A 111 12.59 -7.26 0.80
CA ALA A 111 13.92 -6.99 1.36
C ALA A 111 13.95 -7.16 2.89
N LEU A 112 12.88 -6.76 3.59
CA LEU A 112 12.77 -6.75 5.04
C LEU A 112 11.49 -7.48 5.52
N PRO A 113 11.35 -8.77 5.24
CA PRO A 113 10.11 -9.50 5.53
C PRO A 113 9.82 -9.64 7.03
N ASP A 114 10.85 -9.72 7.86
CA ASP A 114 10.67 -9.87 9.31
C ASP A 114 10.13 -8.57 9.94
N GLU A 115 10.58 -7.41 9.47
CA GLU A 115 10.03 -6.10 9.85
C GLU A 115 8.55 -6.01 9.44
N ALA A 116 8.22 -6.35 8.20
CA ALA A 116 6.85 -6.30 7.72
C ALA A 116 5.91 -7.25 8.47
N LEU A 117 6.41 -8.39 8.96
CA LEU A 117 5.64 -9.32 9.79
C LEU A 117 5.27 -8.77 11.18
N GLU A 118 5.88 -7.71 11.65
CA GLU A 118 5.42 -7.02 12.85
C GLU A 118 4.07 -6.34 12.63
N HIS A 119 3.78 -5.92 11.39
CA HIS A 119 2.59 -5.18 10.98
C HIS A 119 1.58 -6.02 10.18
N ALA A 120 1.96 -7.19 9.68
CA ALA A 120 1.11 -8.04 8.85
C ALA A 120 0.96 -9.45 9.43
N ASP A 121 -0.10 -10.15 9.03
CA ASP A 121 -0.33 -11.55 9.38
C ASP A 121 0.40 -12.51 8.45
N ALA A 122 0.70 -12.04 7.23
CA ALA A 122 1.55 -12.73 6.27
C ALA A 122 2.23 -11.75 5.32
N VAL A 123 3.37 -12.15 4.75
CA VAL A 123 4.10 -11.40 3.74
C VAL A 123 4.34 -12.23 2.48
N VAL A 124 4.31 -11.55 1.35
CA VAL A 124 4.61 -12.11 0.03
C VAL A 124 5.98 -11.64 -0.41
N ILE A 125 6.87 -12.57 -0.66
CA ILE A 125 8.26 -12.30 -1.02
C ILE A 125 8.45 -12.61 -2.51
N GLY A 126 9.08 -11.70 -3.23
CA GLY A 126 9.54 -11.95 -4.59
C GLY A 126 8.43 -12.27 -5.59
N GLY A 127 7.55 -11.34 -5.89
CA GLY A 127 6.57 -11.45 -6.97
C GLY A 127 5.52 -12.54 -6.75
N ALA A 128 4.99 -12.68 -5.55
CA ALA A 128 3.97 -13.65 -5.13
C ALA A 128 4.41 -15.13 -5.22
N ARG A 129 5.71 -15.38 -5.25
CA ARG A 129 6.25 -16.76 -5.31
C ARG A 129 6.36 -17.44 -3.95
N SER A 130 6.38 -16.68 -2.88
CA SER A 130 6.52 -17.21 -1.53
C SER A 130 5.67 -16.41 -0.57
N LEU A 131 4.78 -17.10 0.14
CA LEU A 131 3.99 -16.56 1.23
C LEU A 131 4.61 -17.00 2.57
N ARG A 132 4.90 -16.04 3.43
CA ARG A 132 5.42 -16.29 4.78
C ARG A 132 4.41 -15.79 5.81
N PRO A 133 3.74 -16.67 6.56
CA PRO A 133 2.83 -16.26 7.62
C PRO A 133 3.61 -15.82 8.86
N ARG A 134 2.96 -14.98 9.66
CA ARG A 134 3.40 -14.66 11.01
C ARG A 134 3.28 -15.95 11.88
N ARG A 135 4.31 -16.26 12.61
CA ARG A 135 4.34 -17.38 13.57
C ARG A 135 3.78 -16.95 14.92
#